data_528be69dece41edb49303dd5dafbfefe
#
_entry.id   528be69dece41edb49303dd5dafbfefe
#
_cell.length_a   1.000
_cell.length_b   1.000
_cell.length_c   1.000
_cell.angle_alpha   90.00
_cell.angle_beta   90.00
_cell.angle_gamma   90.00
#
_symmetry.space_group_name_H-M   'P 1'
#
loop_
_entity.id
_entity.type
_entity.pdbx_description
1 polymer ?
#
loop_
_entity_poly.entity_id
_entity_poly.type
_entity_poly.pdbx_seq_one_letter_code
_entity_poly.pdbx_strand_id
1 'polypeptide(L)'
;LKGLLLTEGKHGMISQVEGLAKALDLDFIHEKIELNSFWKLFPPKLTPIQDFVFKNKINSQFDIIISCGRKSVIPSIYLKKKYKNKIVNIHIQEPKVSLNNFDYIVAPEHDGLTGKNVLNSKGAIHYLTNNELNENENYLKDKIDNQKKIVTLIVGGPTKHYNYNIKTIDKIFEKIKNNFLNNDYQLIVIPSIRTPQNIIEKAQNFFNDNQIIISDVNKKAYLSALKISDHIIVTCDSTSMISEAAITGKPIYVAQMP
;
A
#
# COMPACT_ATOMS: atom_id res chain seq x y z
N LEU A 1 3.10 -21.36 13.18
CA LEU A 1 4.30 -20.55 13.38
C LEU A 1 3.92 -19.14 13.82
N LYS A 2 4.74 -18.53 14.68
CA LYS A 2 4.51 -17.16 15.17
C LYS A 2 5.34 -16.16 14.40
N GLY A 3 4.68 -15.12 13.85
CA GLY A 3 5.28 -14.03 13.11
C GLY A 3 5.43 -12.75 13.94
N LEU A 4 6.56 -12.06 13.82
CA LEU A 4 6.75 -10.70 14.29
C LEU A 4 6.81 -9.75 13.09
N LEU A 5 5.81 -8.87 12.97
CA LEU A 5 5.73 -7.90 11.87
C LEU A 5 6.30 -6.56 12.31
N LEU A 6 7.36 -6.10 11.64
CA LEU A 6 8.05 -4.86 11.96
C LEU A 6 7.87 -3.80 10.89
N THR A 7 7.23 -2.68 11.22
CA THR A 7 7.05 -1.55 10.27
C THR A 7 7.22 -0.19 10.96
N GLU A 8 7.22 0.87 10.15
CA GLU A 8 7.14 2.25 10.62
C GLU A 8 5.70 2.70 10.96
N GLY A 9 4.71 1.81 10.85
CA GLY A 9 3.29 2.11 11.06
C GLY A 9 2.59 2.79 9.87
N LYS A 10 3.20 2.85 8.69
CA LYS A 10 2.54 3.35 7.49
C LYS A 10 1.64 2.27 6.89
N HIS A 11 0.43 2.64 6.49
CA HIS A 11 -0.59 1.72 6.00
C HIS A 11 -0.08 0.77 4.90
N GLY A 12 0.59 1.30 3.87
CA GLY A 12 1.14 0.46 2.80
C GLY A 12 2.22 -0.53 3.24
N MET A 13 2.99 -0.24 4.32
CA MET A 13 3.96 -1.17 4.89
C MET A 13 3.25 -2.24 5.73
N ILE A 14 2.23 -1.86 6.48
CA ILE A 14 1.38 -2.79 7.25
C ILE A 14 0.73 -3.77 6.29
N SER A 15 0.11 -3.28 5.21
CA SER A 15 -0.52 -4.11 4.18
C SER A 15 0.44 -5.16 3.60
N GLN A 16 1.70 -4.78 3.37
CA GLN A 16 2.69 -5.69 2.81
C GLN A 16 3.12 -6.80 3.78
N VAL A 17 3.44 -6.45 5.04
CA VAL A 17 3.86 -7.46 6.03
C VAL A 17 2.72 -8.38 6.43
N GLU A 18 1.50 -7.86 6.58
CA GLU A 18 0.31 -8.67 6.85
C GLU A 18 -0.06 -9.57 5.68
N GLY A 19 0.05 -9.05 4.45
CA GLY A 19 -0.21 -9.85 3.25
C GLY A 19 0.71 -11.05 3.16
N LEU A 20 2.01 -10.86 3.41
CA LEU A 20 2.96 -11.97 3.43
C LEU A 20 2.72 -12.91 4.61
N ALA A 21 2.42 -12.38 5.80
CA ALA A 21 2.13 -13.20 6.98
C ALA A 21 0.90 -14.09 6.78
N LYS A 22 -0.18 -13.53 6.22
CA LYS A 22 -1.39 -14.30 5.87
C LYS A 22 -1.11 -15.37 4.81
N ALA A 23 -0.31 -15.05 3.79
CA ALA A 23 0.06 -16.00 2.75
C ALA A 23 0.91 -17.18 3.28
N LEU A 24 1.64 -16.95 4.37
CA LEU A 24 2.43 -17.97 5.06
C LEU A 24 1.66 -18.67 6.20
N ASP A 25 0.38 -18.36 6.39
CA ASP A 25 -0.49 -18.88 7.47
C ASP A 25 0.15 -18.72 8.87
N LEU A 26 0.65 -17.50 9.16
CA LEU A 26 1.27 -17.16 10.42
C LEU A 26 0.26 -16.58 11.40
N ASP A 27 0.33 -17.00 12.65
CA ASP A 27 -0.17 -16.24 13.80
C ASP A 27 0.82 -15.12 14.11
N PHE A 28 0.40 -13.85 14.05
CA PHE A 28 1.35 -12.74 14.11
C PHE A 28 0.98 -11.62 15.07
N ILE A 29 2.01 -10.95 15.55
CA ILE A 29 1.91 -9.69 16.29
C ILE A 29 2.59 -8.57 15.51
N HIS A 30 2.08 -7.35 15.65
CA HIS A 30 2.58 -6.16 14.95
C HIS A 30 3.33 -5.25 15.91
N GLU A 31 4.57 -4.87 15.54
CA GLU A 31 5.39 -3.93 16.27
C GLU A 31 5.74 -2.72 15.40
N LYS A 32 5.25 -1.55 15.80
CA LYS A 32 5.62 -0.28 15.18
C LYS A 32 6.98 0.15 15.69
N ILE A 33 7.99 0.13 14.82
CA ILE A 33 9.36 0.49 15.19
C ILE A 33 9.55 2.00 15.32
N GLU A 34 10.13 2.40 16.42
CA GLU A 34 10.57 3.76 16.69
C GLU A 34 12.09 3.80 16.89
N LEU A 35 12.81 4.43 15.95
CA LEU A 35 14.24 4.71 16.14
C LEU A 35 14.44 5.86 17.12
N ASN A 36 15.52 5.84 17.88
CA ASN A 36 15.98 6.98 18.66
C ASN A 36 16.25 8.20 17.75
N SER A 37 16.04 9.40 18.27
CA SER A 37 16.01 10.64 17.46
C SER A 37 17.26 10.84 16.61
N PHE A 38 18.42 10.56 17.15
CA PHE A 38 19.70 10.64 16.45
C PHE A 38 19.75 9.69 15.25
N TRP A 39 19.36 8.42 15.41
CA TRP A 39 19.47 7.38 14.38
C TRP A 39 18.40 7.50 13.27
N LYS A 40 17.34 8.29 13.50
CA LYS A 40 16.38 8.62 12.45
C LYS A 40 17.00 9.38 11.26
N LEU A 41 18.09 10.10 11.48
CA LEU A 41 18.77 10.92 10.47
C LEU A 41 19.66 10.09 9.55
N PHE A 42 20.13 8.93 9.99
CA PHE A 42 21.09 8.11 9.27
C PHE A 42 20.42 7.04 8.41
N PRO A 43 20.97 6.74 7.23
CA PRO A 43 20.53 5.58 6.45
C PRO A 43 20.93 4.27 7.17
N PRO A 44 20.24 3.14 6.90
CA PRO A 44 20.55 1.85 7.53
C PRO A 44 22.02 1.43 7.40
N LYS A 45 22.67 1.74 6.27
CA LYS A 45 24.07 1.42 6.01
C LYS A 45 25.04 2.07 7.01
N LEU A 46 24.70 3.24 7.56
CA LEU A 46 25.51 4.00 8.53
C LEU A 46 25.00 3.83 9.97
N THR A 47 24.02 2.99 10.20
CA THR A 47 23.41 2.77 11.51
C THR A 47 23.95 1.47 12.13
N PRO A 48 24.46 1.47 13.38
CA PRO A 48 24.97 0.26 14.02
C PRO A 48 23.86 -0.74 14.30
N ILE A 49 24.20 -2.03 14.26
CA ILE A 49 23.25 -3.11 14.55
C ILE A 49 23.27 -3.37 16.07
N GLN A 50 22.62 -2.50 16.83
CA GLN A 50 22.57 -2.51 18.28
C GLN A 50 21.18 -2.12 18.78
N ASP A 51 20.82 -2.52 20.02
CA ASP A 51 19.50 -2.27 20.61
C ASP A 51 19.25 -0.80 20.94
N PHE A 52 20.28 -0.04 21.29
CA PHE A 52 20.16 1.40 21.56
C PHE A 52 19.74 2.23 20.34
N VAL A 53 19.69 1.66 19.15
CA VAL A 53 19.23 2.34 17.91
C VAL A 53 17.73 2.59 17.92
N PHE A 54 16.97 1.73 18.59
CA PHE A 54 15.51 1.80 18.63
C PHE A 54 14.96 1.70 20.04
N LYS A 55 13.74 2.22 20.24
CA LYS A 55 13.11 2.33 21.58
C LYS A 55 12.39 1.06 22.02
N ASN A 56 11.96 0.25 21.06
CA ASN A 56 11.16 -0.93 21.34
C ASN A 56 11.94 -1.99 22.12
N LYS A 57 11.37 -2.49 23.22
CA LYS A 57 11.85 -3.67 23.92
C LYS A 57 11.06 -4.88 23.48
N ILE A 58 11.59 -5.61 22.49
CA ILE A 58 10.91 -6.78 21.91
C ILE A 58 11.37 -8.02 22.68
N ASN A 59 10.45 -8.58 23.48
CA ASN A 59 10.69 -9.76 24.32
C ASN A 59 9.76 -10.93 23.98
N SER A 60 8.99 -10.84 22.89
CA SER A 60 8.07 -11.88 22.44
C SER A 60 8.82 -13.07 21.86
N GLN A 61 8.25 -14.26 21.97
CA GLN A 61 8.69 -15.44 21.24
C GLN A 61 8.08 -15.44 19.85
N PHE A 62 8.90 -15.59 18.82
CA PHE A 62 8.50 -15.65 17.42
C PHE A 62 9.50 -16.54 16.64
N ASP A 63 9.00 -17.12 15.56
CA ASP A 63 9.78 -18.00 14.66
C ASP A 63 10.26 -17.24 13.41
N ILE A 64 9.47 -16.25 12.98
CA ILE A 64 9.68 -15.50 11.75
C ILE A 64 9.55 -14.01 12.04
N ILE A 65 10.48 -13.20 11.50
CA ILE A 65 10.36 -11.75 11.41
C ILE A 65 10.01 -11.40 9.95
N ILE A 66 8.95 -10.61 9.76
CA ILE A 66 8.65 -9.96 8.49
C ILE A 66 8.75 -8.46 8.69
N SER A 67 9.67 -7.81 8.00
CA SER A 67 9.94 -6.39 8.15
C SER A 67 9.74 -5.63 6.84
N CYS A 68 9.23 -4.39 6.92
CA CYS A 68 9.06 -3.49 5.78
C CYS A 68 9.39 -2.05 6.16
N GLY A 69 10.15 -1.37 5.30
CA GLY A 69 10.50 0.02 5.46
C GLY A 69 11.86 0.26 6.14
N ARG A 70 12.41 1.45 5.88
CA ARG A 70 13.79 1.81 6.26
C ARG A 70 14.10 1.63 7.74
N LYS A 71 13.16 2.02 8.62
CA LYS A 71 13.41 2.01 10.07
C LYS A 71 13.39 0.61 10.68
N SER A 72 12.76 -0.36 10.02
CA SER A 72 12.68 -1.74 10.49
C SER A 72 13.91 -2.58 10.12
N VAL A 73 14.77 -2.10 9.19
CA VAL A 73 15.95 -2.83 8.70
C VAL A 73 16.91 -3.22 9.86
N ILE A 74 17.40 -2.23 10.59
CA ILE A 74 18.38 -2.48 11.68
C ILE A 74 17.78 -3.28 12.84
N PRO A 75 16.56 -2.95 13.34
CA PRO A 75 15.90 -3.78 14.36
C PRO A 75 15.73 -5.24 13.95
N SER A 76 15.33 -5.49 12.71
CA SER A 76 15.15 -6.84 12.16
C SER A 76 16.48 -7.63 12.16
N ILE A 77 17.57 -7.02 11.69
CA ILE A 77 18.92 -7.64 11.69
C ILE A 77 19.41 -7.87 13.11
N TYR A 78 19.21 -6.89 14.02
CA TYR A 78 19.59 -7.04 15.43
C TYR A 78 18.90 -8.22 16.09
N LEU A 79 17.58 -8.34 15.91
CA LEU A 79 16.82 -9.46 16.48
C LEU A 79 17.27 -10.81 15.93
N LYS A 80 17.51 -10.92 14.62
CA LYS A 80 18.08 -12.13 14.00
C LYS A 80 19.37 -12.55 14.70
N LYS A 81 20.29 -11.61 14.94
CA LYS A 81 21.57 -11.86 15.63
C LYS A 81 21.36 -12.21 17.12
N LYS A 82 20.49 -11.47 17.82
CA LYS A 82 20.15 -11.70 19.23
C LYS A 82 19.65 -13.13 19.48
N TYR A 83 18.82 -13.64 18.59
CA TYR A 83 18.28 -15.01 18.67
C TYR A 83 19.17 -16.06 17.99
N LYS A 84 20.47 -15.74 17.76
CA LYS A 84 21.51 -16.65 17.24
C LYS A 84 21.07 -17.40 15.97
N ASN A 85 20.41 -16.69 15.05
CA ASN A 85 19.92 -17.25 13.79
C ASN A 85 18.90 -18.41 13.92
N LYS A 86 18.25 -18.57 15.08
CA LYS A 86 17.18 -19.56 15.26
C LYS A 86 15.84 -19.17 14.61
N ILE A 87 15.70 -17.93 14.18
CA ILE A 87 14.51 -17.37 13.57
C ILE A 87 14.76 -17.09 12.08
N VAL A 88 13.71 -17.15 11.26
CA VAL A 88 13.76 -16.69 9.87
C VAL A 88 13.54 -15.18 9.80
N ASN A 89 14.34 -14.47 8.99
CA ASN A 89 14.25 -13.02 8.82
C ASN A 89 13.94 -12.68 7.35
N ILE A 90 12.74 -12.12 7.10
CA ILE A 90 12.27 -11.71 5.78
C ILE A 90 12.13 -10.18 5.76
N HIS A 91 12.67 -9.55 4.72
CA HIS A 91 12.47 -8.11 4.50
C HIS A 91 11.72 -7.88 3.19
N ILE A 92 10.74 -6.96 3.23
CA ILE A 92 10.00 -6.56 2.03
C ILE A 92 10.54 -5.22 1.55
N GLN A 93 10.83 -5.09 0.25
CA GLN A 93 11.52 -4.03 -0.45
C GLN A 93 13.05 -4.09 -0.29
N GLU A 94 13.77 -3.20 -1.00
CA GLU A 94 15.23 -3.13 -0.90
C GLU A 94 15.68 -2.56 0.47
N PRO A 95 16.49 -3.31 1.26
CA PRO A 95 16.89 -2.90 2.60
C PRO A 95 17.98 -1.81 2.63
N LYS A 96 18.64 -1.52 1.50
CA LYS A 96 19.78 -0.58 1.39
C LYS A 96 20.98 -0.93 2.29
N VAL A 97 21.13 -2.21 2.62
CA VAL A 97 22.28 -2.83 3.31
C VAL A 97 22.61 -4.16 2.62
N SER A 98 23.65 -4.87 3.08
CA SER A 98 23.99 -6.19 2.54
C SER A 98 22.78 -7.13 2.62
N LEU A 99 22.41 -7.75 1.49
CA LEU A 99 21.29 -8.69 1.38
C LEU A 99 21.50 -9.93 2.25
N ASN A 100 22.74 -10.31 2.51
CA ASN A 100 23.11 -11.47 3.34
C ASN A 100 22.69 -11.31 4.84
N ASN A 101 22.21 -10.12 5.24
CA ASN A 101 21.65 -9.93 6.58
C ASN A 101 20.23 -10.51 6.73
N PHE A 102 19.63 -10.96 5.64
CA PHE A 102 18.28 -11.51 5.61
C PHE A 102 18.33 -12.94 5.03
N ASP A 103 17.42 -13.80 5.51
CA ASP A 103 17.24 -15.12 4.89
C ASP A 103 16.53 -14.96 3.56
N TYR A 104 15.52 -14.09 3.49
CA TYR A 104 14.79 -13.75 2.28
C TYR A 104 14.51 -12.26 2.18
N ILE A 105 14.50 -11.78 0.95
CA ILE A 105 14.04 -10.43 0.60
C ILE A 105 12.97 -10.56 -0.46
N VAL A 106 11.82 -9.93 -0.25
CA VAL A 106 10.75 -9.89 -1.25
C VAL A 106 10.68 -8.48 -1.81
N ALA A 107 10.94 -8.34 -3.10
CA ALA A 107 10.94 -7.04 -3.78
C ALA A 107 10.15 -7.12 -5.09
N PRO A 108 9.42 -6.07 -5.48
CA PRO A 108 8.78 -6.01 -6.78
C PRO A 108 9.82 -6.07 -7.92
N GLU A 109 9.47 -6.72 -9.03
CA GLU A 109 10.36 -6.84 -10.22
C GLU A 109 10.85 -5.47 -10.71
N HIS A 110 10.01 -4.43 -10.64
CA HIS A 110 10.37 -3.09 -11.09
C HIS A 110 11.44 -2.38 -10.23
N ASP A 111 11.73 -2.87 -9.02
CA ASP A 111 12.84 -2.37 -8.20
C ASP A 111 14.21 -2.86 -8.73
N GLY A 112 14.22 -3.86 -9.63
CA GLY A 112 15.44 -4.39 -10.24
C GLY A 112 16.39 -5.08 -9.27
N LEU A 113 15.94 -5.40 -8.05
CA LEU A 113 16.75 -6.05 -7.03
C LEU A 113 16.95 -7.54 -7.38
N THR A 114 18.21 -8.00 -7.40
CA THR A 114 18.56 -9.40 -7.66
C THR A 114 19.50 -9.96 -6.59
N GLY A 115 19.41 -11.23 -6.31
CA GLY A 115 20.25 -11.90 -5.30
C GLY A 115 19.81 -13.36 -5.07
N LYS A 116 20.67 -14.19 -4.46
CA LYS A 116 20.36 -15.61 -4.21
C LYS A 116 19.17 -15.79 -3.25
N ASN A 117 18.92 -14.81 -2.39
CA ASN A 117 17.86 -14.79 -1.39
C ASN A 117 16.77 -13.74 -1.72
N VAL A 118 16.72 -13.24 -2.95
CA VAL A 118 15.72 -12.29 -3.41
C VAL A 118 14.62 -13.03 -4.17
N LEU A 119 13.39 -12.81 -3.76
CA LEU A 119 12.17 -13.27 -4.42
C LEU A 119 11.48 -12.05 -5.04
N ASN A 120 11.29 -12.05 -6.34
CA ASN A 120 10.65 -10.96 -7.04
C ASN A 120 9.15 -11.20 -7.18
N SER A 121 8.35 -10.22 -6.76
CA SER A 121 6.90 -10.18 -6.97
C SER A 121 6.55 -9.29 -8.17
N LYS A 122 5.47 -9.59 -8.90
CA LYS A 122 5.03 -8.77 -10.05
C LYS A 122 4.60 -7.36 -9.64
N GLY A 123 4.01 -7.21 -8.44
CA GLY A 123 3.60 -5.95 -7.87
C GLY A 123 3.92 -5.88 -6.38
N ALA A 124 3.46 -4.82 -5.71
CA ALA A 124 3.56 -4.73 -4.27
C ALA A 124 2.69 -5.79 -3.59
N ILE A 125 3.24 -6.48 -2.58
CA ILE A 125 2.46 -7.38 -1.73
C ILE A 125 1.39 -6.56 -1.00
N HIS A 126 0.21 -7.14 -0.78
CA HIS A 126 -0.88 -6.53 -0.02
C HIS A 126 -1.72 -7.62 0.67
N TYR A 127 -2.47 -7.22 1.68
CA TYR A 127 -3.31 -8.14 2.47
C TYR A 127 -4.69 -8.41 1.85
N LEU A 128 -5.08 -7.65 0.80
CA LEU A 128 -6.41 -7.79 0.21
C LEU A 128 -6.60 -9.17 -0.41
N THR A 129 -7.76 -9.73 -0.17
CA THR A 129 -8.21 -11.01 -0.72
C THR A 129 -9.55 -10.83 -1.44
N ASN A 130 -9.88 -11.76 -2.33
CA ASN A 130 -11.21 -11.77 -2.97
C ASN A 130 -12.35 -11.89 -1.96
N ASN A 131 -12.13 -12.56 -0.81
CA ASN A 131 -13.13 -12.65 0.24
C ASN A 131 -13.44 -11.29 0.87
N GLU A 132 -12.39 -10.49 1.19
CA GLU A 132 -12.60 -9.14 1.71
C GLU A 132 -13.34 -8.23 0.72
N LEU A 133 -13.08 -8.37 -0.60
CA LEU A 133 -13.84 -7.66 -1.63
C LEU A 133 -15.30 -8.08 -1.65
N ASN A 134 -15.59 -9.39 -1.61
CA ASN A 134 -16.96 -9.93 -1.62
C ASN A 134 -17.75 -9.49 -0.39
N GLU A 135 -17.15 -9.54 0.80
CA GLU A 135 -17.79 -9.12 2.06
C GLU A 135 -18.20 -7.64 2.08
N ASN A 136 -17.55 -6.82 1.30
CA ASN A 136 -17.80 -5.37 1.24
C ASN A 136 -18.54 -4.93 -0.04
N GLU A 137 -18.90 -5.85 -0.94
CA GLU A 137 -19.54 -5.54 -2.22
C GLU A 137 -20.75 -4.61 -2.10
N ASN A 138 -21.60 -4.87 -1.12
CA ASN A 138 -22.86 -4.14 -0.95
C ASN A 138 -22.72 -2.77 -0.25
N TYR A 139 -21.54 -2.36 0.19
CA TYR A 139 -21.39 -1.14 0.98
C TYR A 139 -21.82 0.15 0.24
N LEU A 140 -21.61 0.21 -1.08
CA LEU A 140 -22.03 1.34 -1.91
C LEU A 140 -23.31 1.08 -2.70
N LYS A 141 -23.96 -0.08 -2.54
CA LYS A 141 -25.08 -0.54 -3.37
C LYS A 141 -26.23 0.46 -3.46
N ASP A 142 -26.60 1.09 -2.35
CA ASP A 142 -27.73 2.04 -2.30
C ASP A 142 -27.44 3.36 -3.05
N LYS A 143 -26.20 3.61 -3.45
CA LYS A 143 -25.75 4.81 -4.17
C LYS A 143 -25.53 4.57 -5.65
N ILE A 144 -25.68 3.32 -6.11
CA ILE A 144 -25.35 2.91 -7.48
C ILE A 144 -26.58 2.92 -8.34
N ASP A 145 -26.43 3.50 -9.53
CA ASP A 145 -27.39 3.36 -10.62
C ASP A 145 -27.18 2.01 -11.33
N ASN A 146 -28.05 1.05 -11.05
CA ASN A 146 -27.97 -0.31 -11.62
C ASN A 146 -28.09 -0.38 -13.15
N GLN A 147 -28.43 0.72 -13.81
CA GLN A 147 -28.51 0.79 -15.27
C GLN A 147 -27.17 1.21 -15.90
N LYS A 148 -26.21 1.67 -15.08
CA LYS A 148 -24.91 2.18 -15.55
C LYS A 148 -23.76 1.24 -15.20
N LYS A 149 -22.75 1.26 -16.06
CA LYS A 149 -21.43 0.69 -15.73
C LYS A 149 -20.71 1.59 -14.72
N ILE A 150 -19.82 1.01 -13.96
CA ILE A 150 -19.10 1.72 -12.90
C ILE A 150 -17.64 1.93 -13.30
N VAL A 151 -17.17 3.17 -13.21
CA VAL A 151 -15.76 3.52 -13.26
C VAL A 151 -15.33 4.10 -11.91
N THR A 152 -14.26 3.56 -11.30
CA THR A 152 -13.73 4.10 -10.05
C THR A 152 -12.42 4.84 -10.31
N LEU A 153 -12.31 6.07 -9.79
CA LEU A 153 -11.07 6.82 -9.69
C LEU A 153 -10.51 6.73 -8.27
N ILE A 154 -9.37 6.08 -8.10
CA ILE A 154 -8.62 6.04 -6.84
C ILE A 154 -7.55 7.13 -6.89
N VAL A 155 -7.67 8.11 -5.98
CA VAL A 155 -6.79 9.28 -5.93
C VAL A 155 -5.75 9.10 -4.84
N GLY A 156 -4.50 9.09 -5.21
CA GLY A 156 -3.39 9.12 -4.27
C GLY A 156 -3.14 10.53 -3.71
N GLY A 157 -1.89 10.91 -3.56
CA GLY A 157 -1.52 12.22 -3.06
C GLY A 157 -0.03 12.52 -3.26
N PRO A 158 0.40 13.74 -2.96
CA PRO A 158 1.76 14.18 -3.21
C PRO A 158 2.79 13.30 -2.49
N THR A 159 3.91 13.08 -3.16
CA THR A 159 5.08 12.40 -2.62
C THR A 159 6.33 13.22 -2.94
N LYS A 160 7.50 12.75 -2.53
CA LYS A 160 8.77 13.39 -2.95
C LYS A 160 9.06 13.28 -4.47
N HIS A 161 8.33 12.42 -5.19
CA HIS A 161 8.52 12.16 -6.61
C HIS A 161 7.36 12.63 -7.49
N TYR A 162 6.20 12.88 -6.91
CA TYR A 162 4.97 13.25 -7.62
C TYR A 162 4.32 14.47 -7.01
N ASN A 163 4.03 15.46 -7.85
CA ASN A 163 3.31 16.66 -7.47
C ASN A 163 1.83 16.57 -7.86
N TYR A 164 0.96 17.10 -7.01
CA TYR A 164 -0.47 17.16 -7.26
C TYR A 164 -0.87 18.60 -7.56
N ASN A 165 -0.82 18.98 -8.82
CA ASN A 165 -1.29 20.29 -9.24
C ASN A 165 -2.72 20.22 -9.83
N ILE A 166 -3.47 21.30 -9.65
CA ILE A 166 -4.87 21.41 -10.05
C ILE A 166 -5.04 21.20 -11.57
N LYS A 167 -4.11 21.72 -12.40
CA LYS A 167 -4.21 21.58 -13.86
C LYS A 167 -4.13 20.13 -14.34
N THR A 168 -3.32 19.29 -13.66
CA THR A 168 -3.24 17.85 -13.98
C THR A 168 -4.52 17.14 -13.56
N ILE A 169 -5.07 17.47 -12.39
CA ILE A 169 -6.34 16.93 -11.91
C ILE A 169 -7.47 17.31 -12.86
N ASP A 170 -7.55 18.55 -13.33
CA ASP A 170 -8.54 18.98 -14.31
C ASP A 170 -8.49 18.12 -15.57
N LYS A 171 -7.29 17.89 -16.11
CA LYS A 171 -7.14 17.04 -17.31
C LYS A 171 -7.59 15.58 -17.07
N ILE A 172 -7.36 15.05 -15.87
CA ILE A 172 -7.82 13.70 -15.51
C ILE A 172 -9.35 13.68 -15.44
N PHE A 173 -9.97 14.68 -14.78
CA PHE A 173 -11.42 14.76 -14.64
C PHE A 173 -12.12 14.95 -16.01
N GLU A 174 -11.57 15.80 -16.88
CA GLU A 174 -12.08 15.96 -18.24
C GLU A 174 -11.97 14.67 -19.06
N LYS A 175 -10.84 13.94 -18.96
CA LYS A 175 -10.70 12.64 -19.62
C LYS A 175 -11.72 11.62 -19.11
N ILE A 176 -11.98 11.58 -17.79
CA ILE A 176 -12.98 10.69 -17.21
C ILE A 176 -14.37 11.05 -17.73
N LYS A 177 -14.73 12.34 -17.71
CA LYS A 177 -16.00 12.83 -18.24
C LYS A 177 -16.19 12.40 -19.70
N ASN A 178 -15.20 12.65 -20.54
CA ASN A 178 -15.31 12.41 -21.98
C ASN A 178 -15.30 10.92 -22.36
N ASN A 179 -14.51 10.09 -21.65
CA ASN A 179 -14.35 8.68 -22.02
C ASN A 179 -15.31 7.74 -21.29
N PHE A 180 -15.86 8.15 -20.14
CA PHE A 180 -16.72 7.30 -19.32
C PHE A 180 -18.10 7.92 -19.11
N LEU A 181 -18.20 9.13 -18.51
CA LEU A 181 -19.51 9.67 -18.12
C LEU A 181 -20.41 9.98 -19.32
N ASN A 182 -19.83 10.36 -20.45
CA ASN A 182 -20.58 10.55 -21.70
C ASN A 182 -20.96 9.22 -22.40
N ASN A 183 -20.58 8.06 -21.82
CA ASN A 183 -20.82 6.72 -22.33
C ASN A 183 -21.51 5.82 -21.29
N ASP A 184 -22.44 6.36 -20.54
CA ASP A 184 -23.30 5.67 -19.56
C ASP A 184 -22.56 4.98 -18.41
N TYR A 185 -21.48 5.61 -17.94
CA TYR A 185 -20.83 5.20 -16.70
C TYR A 185 -21.22 6.11 -15.53
N GLN A 186 -21.31 5.52 -14.34
CA GLN A 186 -21.32 6.24 -13.08
C GLN A 186 -19.91 6.21 -12.48
N LEU A 187 -19.44 7.36 -11.97
CA LEU A 187 -18.12 7.52 -11.37
C LEU A 187 -18.19 7.35 -9.85
N ILE A 188 -17.23 6.61 -9.31
CA ILE A 188 -16.91 6.59 -7.88
C ILE A 188 -15.52 7.21 -7.71
N VAL A 189 -15.38 8.22 -6.85
CA VAL A 189 -14.07 8.79 -6.47
C VAL A 189 -13.73 8.36 -5.06
N ILE A 190 -12.58 7.71 -4.90
CA ILE A 190 -12.05 7.22 -3.62
C ILE A 190 -10.75 7.93 -3.29
N PRO A 191 -10.69 8.68 -2.18
CA PRO A 191 -9.45 9.29 -1.71
C PRO A 191 -8.56 8.30 -0.97
N SER A 192 -7.26 8.55 -0.98
CA SER A 192 -6.28 7.95 -0.08
C SER A 192 -6.00 8.89 1.11
N ILE A 193 -5.29 8.38 2.12
CA ILE A 193 -4.85 9.18 3.28
C ILE A 193 -3.97 10.40 2.90
N ARG A 194 -3.37 10.38 1.70
CA ARG A 194 -2.51 11.45 1.20
C ARG A 194 -3.23 12.42 0.27
N THR A 195 -4.48 12.15 -0.07
CA THR A 195 -5.25 12.98 -1.01
C THR A 195 -5.51 14.35 -0.39
N PRO A 196 -5.07 15.45 -1.01
CA PRO A 196 -5.36 16.78 -0.51
C PRO A 196 -6.85 17.08 -0.55
N GLN A 197 -7.37 17.71 0.49
CA GLN A 197 -8.80 18.00 0.63
C GLN A 197 -9.35 18.86 -0.52
N ASN A 198 -8.58 19.82 -1.01
CA ASN A 198 -8.96 20.66 -2.15
C ASN A 198 -9.18 19.88 -3.45
N ILE A 199 -8.61 18.68 -3.59
CA ILE A 199 -8.85 17.80 -4.75
C ILE A 199 -10.22 17.11 -4.62
N ILE A 200 -10.61 16.74 -3.40
CA ILE A 200 -11.92 16.15 -3.15
C ILE A 200 -13.03 17.21 -3.35
N GLU A 201 -12.86 18.40 -2.79
CA GLU A 201 -13.76 19.53 -3.00
C GLU A 201 -13.89 19.86 -4.50
N LYS A 202 -12.77 19.82 -5.22
CA LYS A 202 -12.79 20.01 -6.66
C LYS A 202 -13.56 18.92 -7.39
N ALA A 203 -13.43 17.66 -7.00
CA ALA A 203 -14.19 16.56 -7.57
C ALA A 203 -15.69 16.74 -7.34
N GLN A 204 -16.10 17.15 -6.13
CA GLN A 204 -17.48 17.46 -5.77
C GLN A 204 -18.07 18.61 -6.61
N ASN A 205 -17.26 19.63 -6.88
CA ASN A 205 -17.68 20.77 -7.71
C ASN A 205 -17.66 20.49 -9.22
N PHE A 206 -16.81 19.58 -9.68
CA PHE A 206 -16.65 19.27 -11.11
C PHE A 206 -17.65 18.25 -11.60
N PHE A 207 -17.92 17.22 -10.80
CA PHE A 207 -18.86 16.16 -11.14
C PHE A 207 -20.23 16.45 -10.54
N ASN A 208 -21.30 16.05 -11.24
CA ASN A 208 -22.68 16.24 -10.79
C ASN A 208 -23.04 15.27 -9.65
N ASP A 209 -24.20 15.51 -9.02
CA ASP A 209 -24.68 14.74 -7.85
C ASP A 209 -24.99 13.26 -8.15
N ASN A 210 -25.04 12.86 -9.41
CA ASN A 210 -25.21 11.47 -9.80
C ASN A 210 -23.92 10.63 -9.66
N GLN A 211 -22.80 11.28 -9.35
CA GLN A 211 -21.51 10.61 -9.11
C GLN A 211 -21.28 10.43 -7.61
N ILE A 212 -20.54 9.40 -7.24
CA ILE A 212 -20.27 9.06 -5.84
C ILE A 212 -18.88 9.60 -5.49
N ILE A 213 -18.81 10.68 -4.71
CA ILE A 213 -17.54 11.24 -4.25
C ILE A 213 -17.40 10.92 -2.76
N ILE A 214 -16.47 10.06 -2.41
CA ILE A 214 -16.16 9.74 -1.01
C ILE A 214 -15.28 10.85 -0.46
N SER A 215 -15.74 11.54 0.59
CA SER A 215 -15.05 12.71 1.15
C SER A 215 -13.86 12.34 2.03
N ASP A 216 -13.98 11.21 2.75
CA ASP A 216 -13.00 10.76 3.73
C ASP A 216 -12.46 9.37 3.41
N VAL A 217 -11.30 9.03 3.99
CA VAL A 217 -10.74 7.69 3.84
C VAL A 217 -11.67 6.65 4.46
N ASN A 218 -12.21 5.78 3.63
CA ASN A 218 -13.16 4.75 4.03
C ASN A 218 -12.80 3.41 3.39
N LYS A 219 -12.29 2.47 4.22
CA LYS A 219 -11.86 1.15 3.76
C LYS A 219 -13.00 0.36 3.11
N LYS A 220 -14.22 0.39 3.68
CA LYS A 220 -15.35 -0.35 3.13
C LYS A 220 -15.78 0.20 1.78
N ALA A 221 -15.81 1.53 1.64
CA ALA A 221 -16.10 2.17 0.34
C ALA A 221 -15.03 1.82 -0.71
N TYR A 222 -13.75 1.81 -0.34
CA TYR A 222 -12.64 1.41 -1.20
C TYR A 222 -12.80 -0.03 -1.71
N LEU A 223 -13.05 -0.99 -0.79
CA LEU A 223 -13.22 -2.40 -1.13
C LEU A 223 -14.47 -2.63 -2.00
N SER A 224 -15.59 -1.98 -1.66
CA SER A 224 -16.81 -2.02 -2.45
C SER A 224 -16.57 -1.47 -3.86
N ALA A 225 -15.95 -0.29 -3.98
CA ALA A 225 -15.63 0.31 -5.27
C ALA A 225 -14.74 -0.60 -6.14
N LEU A 226 -13.70 -1.21 -5.57
CA LEU A 226 -12.87 -2.19 -6.29
C LEU A 226 -13.71 -3.38 -6.80
N LYS A 227 -14.62 -3.89 -5.95
CA LYS A 227 -15.43 -5.07 -6.30
C LYS A 227 -16.43 -4.80 -7.40
N ILE A 228 -17.15 -3.67 -7.34
CA ILE A 228 -18.30 -3.40 -8.23
C ILE A 228 -17.92 -2.70 -9.53
N SER A 229 -16.74 -2.09 -9.63
CA SER A 229 -16.32 -1.35 -10.84
C SER A 229 -16.15 -2.25 -12.05
N ASP A 230 -16.48 -1.74 -13.23
CA ASP A 230 -16.11 -2.34 -14.52
C ASP A 230 -14.72 -1.87 -14.96
N HIS A 231 -14.35 -0.63 -14.61
CA HIS A 231 -13.05 -0.03 -14.90
C HIS A 231 -12.50 0.69 -13.67
N ILE A 232 -11.18 0.63 -13.48
CA ILE A 232 -10.50 1.27 -12.36
C ILE A 232 -9.42 2.21 -12.90
N ILE A 233 -9.41 3.45 -12.41
CA ILE A 233 -8.40 4.44 -12.70
C ILE A 233 -7.64 4.69 -11.40
N VAL A 234 -6.32 4.60 -11.42
CA VAL A 234 -5.47 4.82 -10.25
C VAL A 234 -4.40 5.84 -10.59
N THR A 235 -4.16 6.81 -9.72
CA THR A 235 -3.03 7.75 -9.91
C THR A 235 -1.69 7.04 -9.69
N CYS A 236 -0.67 7.37 -10.48
CA CYS A 236 0.59 6.61 -10.58
C CYS A 236 1.52 6.70 -9.35
N ASP A 237 1.19 7.52 -8.37
CA ASP A 237 2.02 7.78 -7.18
C ASP A 237 2.05 6.63 -6.15
N SER A 238 1.22 5.61 -6.32
CA SER A 238 1.10 4.49 -5.37
C SER A 238 1.06 3.13 -6.07
N THR A 239 2.21 2.46 -6.11
CA THR A 239 2.30 1.07 -6.59
C THR A 239 1.45 0.10 -5.76
N SER A 240 1.26 0.37 -4.45
CA SER A 240 0.38 -0.45 -3.61
C SER A 240 -1.07 -0.40 -4.08
N MET A 241 -1.62 0.80 -4.34
CA MET A 241 -3.01 0.93 -4.82
C MET A 241 -3.21 0.31 -6.20
N ILE A 242 -2.20 0.41 -7.09
CA ILE A 242 -2.24 -0.25 -8.40
C ILE A 242 -2.24 -1.77 -8.23
N SER A 243 -1.40 -2.31 -7.33
CA SER A 243 -1.33 -3.75 -7.06
C SER A 243 -2.60 -4.27 -6.38
N GLU A 244 -3.18 -3.49 -5.47
CA GLU A 244 -4.45 -3.80 -4.83
C GLU A 244 -5.61 -3.81 -5.85
N ALA A 245 -5.64 -2.85 -6.77
CA ALA A 245 -6.63 -2.84 -7.85
C ALA A 245 -6.48 -4.06 -8.79
N ALA A 246 -5.26 -4.53 -9.03
CA ALA A 246 -4.97 -5.63 -9.94
C ALA A 246 -5.58 -6.98 -9.49
N ILE A 247 -5.87 -7.18 -8.19
CA ILE A 247 -6.52 -8.41 -7.70
C ILE A 247 -7.90 -8.62 -8.31
N THR A 248 -8.55 -7.54 -8.74
CA THR A 248 -9.90 -7.59 -9.33
C THR A 248 -9.93 -8.25 -10.70
N GLY A 249 -8.79 -8.34 -11.40
CA GLY A 249 -8.70 -8.80 -12.79
C GLY A 249 -9.36 -7.86 -13.82
N LYS A 250 -9.78 -6.66 -13.40
CA LYS A 250 -10.49 -5.68 -14.24
C LYS A 250 -9.51 -4.77 -14.99
N PRO A 251 -9.95 -4.09 -16.07
CA PRO A 251 -9.14 -3.08 -16.76
C PRO A 251 -8.71 -1.95 -15.81
N ILE A 252 -7.41 -1.69 -15.73
CA ILE A 252 -6.83 -0.64 -14.90
C ILE A 252 -6.14 0.39 -15.78
N TYR A 253 -6.46 1.65 -15.54
CA TYR A 253 -5.83 2.80 -16.18
C TYR A 253 -4.98 3.55 -15.15
N VAL A 254 -3.72 3.79 -15.46
CA VAL A 254 -2.81 4.53 -14.57
C VAL A 254 -2.78 5.98 -15.00
N ALA A 255 -3.33 6.86 -14.17
CA ALA A 255 -3.34 8.30 -14.42
C ALA A 255 -1.98 8.91 -14.04
N GLN A 256 -1.30 9.48 -15.03
CA GLN A 256 0.03 10.07 -14.85
C GLN A 256 -0.04 11.36 -14.05
N MET A 257 0.81 11.47 -13.05
CA MET A 257 1.04 12.66 -12.22
C MET A 257 2.45 13.20 -12.50
N PRO A 258 2.65 14.54 -12.51
CA PRO A 258 3.96 15.15 -12.78
C PRO A 258 4.94 14.96 -11.62
#